data_ff72b5235110a2831374cc320f6fbcac
#
_entry.id   ff72b5235110a2831374cc320f6fbcac
#
_cell.length_a   1.000
_cell.length_b   1.000
_cell.length_c   1.000
_cell.angle_alpha   90.00
_cell.angle_beta   90.00
_cell.angle_gamma   90.00
#
_symmetry.space_group_name_H-M   'P 1'
#
loop_
_entity.id
_entity.type
_entity.pdbx_description
1 polymer ?
#
loop_
_entity_poly.entity_id
_entity_poly.type
_entity_poly.pdbx_seq_one_letter_code
_entity_poly.pdbx_strand_id
1 'polypeptide(L)'
;KRAFIALLAIVCVYFSVQAADVNMSRYITLKVKKGTNIKLDLWADAAGTQVKIVSGSNEQTVKVDSAWTHSRNYVAEAGTMTIYGNVLRFNCCDNNANVTELNASHNAQLQGLFCSNNTITSIDVSKNPELLWLYCHENSLATLDVSHNTKLKGLRCYQNTLTSLDVSHNEQLTELDCSENKISSLDVSKNTLLTKLFCLKNAITTLDVSKNTQLTILDCGKNNLTSLDVSKNTGLEELYCFGNSIATLDFSRNASLKSVSCYNNKLTAKVLDDIYCSLPDRKGGEETGIINPVLNASSPDNSIVLATNGKNATARNWQIQYYEDDTDVTGFTGTHQCVGGTGIDETKDLPAFSIYPNPVKDILNITTDKPVHSIHIYNTYGTEVAHATDATSIDVLHLPAGVYMVHADGKVTRIIKE
;
A
#
# COMPACT_ATOMS: atom_id res chain seq x y z
N LYS A 1 84.88 27.36 0.20
CA LYS A 1 83.57 26.88 0.64
C LYS A 1 82.83 26.48 -0.61
N ARG A 2 82.67 25.14 -0.85
CA ARG A 2 81.94 24.59 -1.97
C ARG A 2 80.50 24.19 -1.45
N ALA A 3 79.48 24.77 -2.00
CA ALA A 3 78.10 24.41 -1.72
C ALA A 3 77.73 23.23 -2.63
N PHE A 4 77.38 22.10 -2.02
CA PHE A 4 76.80 20.96 -2.72
C PHE A 4 75.26 21.27 -2.89
N ILE A 5 74.81 21.36 -4.13
CA ILE A 5 73.40 21.38 -4.47
C ILE A 5 72.99 19.93 -4.72
N ALA A 6 72.22 19.35 -3.82
CA ALA A 6 71.61 18.03 -4.02
C ALA A 6 70.33 18.22 -4.86
N LEU A 7 70.36 17.69 -6.08
CA LEU A 7 69.21 17.63 -6.97
C LEU A 7 68.31 16.48 -6.58
N LEU A 8 67.17 16.74 -5.94
CA LEU A 8 66.19 15.72 -5.58
C LEU A 8 65.33 15.45 -6.83
N ALA A 9 65.62 14.35 -7.52
CA ALA A 9 64.77 13.88 -8.63
C ALA A 9 63.52 13.21 -8.06
N ILE A 10 62.37 13.91 -8.15
CA ILE A 10 61.08 13.35 -7.86
C ILE A 10 60.69 12.45 -9.04
N VAL A 11 60.83 11.13 -8.86
CA VAL A 11 60.30 10.14 -9.79
C VAL A 11 58.80 10.05 -9.55
N CYS A 12 58.01 10.75 -10.35
CA CYS A 12 56.56 10.53 -10.43
C CYS A 12 56.31 9.17 -11.09
N VAL A 13 56.11 8.15 -10.28
CA VAL A 13 55.60 6.86 -10.77
C VAL A 13 54.12 7.09 -11.11
N TYR A 14 53.84 7.31 -12.38
CA TYR A 14 52.47 7.22 -12.88
C TYR A 14 52.08 5.74 -12.82
N PHE A 15 51.34 5.35 -11.80
CA PHE A 15 50.56 4.14 -11.87
C PHE A 15 49.45 4.40 -12.90
N SER A 16 49.68 3.98 -14.12
CA SER A 16 48.59 3.79 -15.06
C SER A 16 47.71 2.68 -14.48
N VAL A 17 46.59 3.06 -13.86
CA VAL A 17 45.56 2.09 -13.55
C VAL A 17 45.08 1.58 -14.90
N GLN A 18 45.61 0.42 -15.31
CA GLN A 18 45.13 -0.25 -16.51
C GLN A 18 43.69 -0.55 -16.27
N ALA A 19 42.78 -0.04 -17.14
CA ALA A 19 41.36 -0.33 -17.04
C ALA A 19 41.22 -1.86 -16.99
N ALA A 20 40.54 -2.38 -15.97
CA ALA A 20 40.32 -3.81 -15.84
C ALA A 20 39.66 -4.36 -17.10
N ASP A 21 40.12 -5.50 -17.60
CA ASP A 21 39.52 -6.15 -18.77
C ASP A 21 38.07 -6.49 -18.51
N VAL A 22 37.26 -6.56 -19.61
CA VAL A 22 35.87 -6.95 -19.54
C VAL A 22 35.73 -8.33 -18.88
N ASN A 23 34.91 -8.44 -17.86
CA ASN A 23 34.61 -9.74 -17.25
C ASN A 23 33.67 -10.55 -18.19
N MET A 24 34.24 -11.43 -19.00
CA MET A 24 33.51 -12.23 -19.95
C MET A 24 32.71 -13.40 -19.35
N SER A 25 32.98 -13.75 -18.08
CA SER A 25 32.24 -14.82 -17.39
C SER A 25 30.89 -14.35 -16.84
N ARG A 26 30.67 -13.03 -16.77
CA ARG A 26 29.50 -12.40 -16.22
C ARG A 26 28.76 -11.65 -17.34
N TYR A 27 27.55 -12.10 -17.66
CA TYR A 27 26.82 -11.52 -18.82
C TYR A 27 25.30 -11.65 -18.68
N ILE A 28 24.61 -10.84 -19.49
CA ILE A 28 23.16 -10.86 -19.70
C ILE A 28 22.91 -10.99 -21.19
N THR A 29 21.97 -11.85 -21.59
CA THR A 29 21.60 -12.04 -23.02
C THR A 29 20.16 -11.63 -23.24
N LEU A 30 19.94 -10.90 -24.33
CA LEU A 30 18.61 -10.52 -24.84
C LEU A 30 18.36 -11.21 -26.15
N LYS A 31 17.12 -11.66 -26.38
CA LYS A 31 16.60 -11.97 -27.71
C LYS A 31 15.97 -10.70 -28.27
N VAL A 32 16.49 -10.25 -29.39
CA VAL A 32 16.19 -8.93 -29.94
C VAL A 32 15.78 -9.02 -31.42
N LYS A 33 15.03 -8.04 -31.89
CA LYS A 33 14.69 -7.93 -33.33
C LYS A 33 15.89 -7.38 -34.08
N LYS A 34 16.42 -8.19 -35.01
CA LYS A 34 17.53 -7.79 -35.89
C LYS A 34 17.20 -6.50 -36.67
N GLY A 35 18.18 -5.62 -36.78
CA GLY A 35 18.09 -4.36 -37.51
C GLY A 35 17.47 -3.21 -36.72
N THR A 36 17.14 -3.43 -35.42
CA THR A 36 16.57 -2.38 -34.57
C THR A 36 17.59 -1.81 -33.62
N ASN A 37 17.30 -0.64 -33.09
CA ASN A 37 18.03 -0.07 -31.97
C ASN A 37 17.46 -0.60 -30.65
N ILE A 38 18.34 -1.11 -29.80
CA ILE A 38 18.01 -1.57 -28.44
C ILE A 38 18.50 -0.53 -27.45
N LYS A 39 17.57 0.05 -26.72
CA LYS A 39 17.82 1.01 -25.65
C LYS A 39 18.30 0.28 -24.41
N LEU A 40 19.50 0.60 -23.91
CA LEU A 40 20.06 0.05 -22.68
C LEU A 40 20.55 1.17 -21.77
N ASP A 41 20.43 0.95 -20.47
CA ASP A 41 21.11 1.74 -19.45
C ASP A 41 21.74 0.80 -18.42
N LEU A 42 22.97 1.06 -18.03
CA LEU A 42 23.81 0.14 -17.28
C LEU A 42 24.41 0.85 -16.07
N TRP A 43 24.52 0.09 -14.97
CA TRP A 43 25.18 0.53 -13.76
C TRP A 43 26.15 -0.58 -13.32
N ALA A 44 27.39 -0.23 -13.07
CA ALA A 44 28.44 -1.15 -12.64
C ALA A 44 28.80 -1.00 -11.16
N ASP A 45 29.69 -1.87 -10.66
CA ASP A 45 30.17 -1.87 -9.29
C ASP A 45 31.20 -0.75 -9.00
N ALA A 46 31.89 -0.28 -10.04
CA ALA A 46 32.89 0.79 -9.95
C ALA A 46 32.85 1.71 -11.16
N ALA A 47 33.27 2.95 -10.97
CA ALA A 47 33.40 3.91 -12.06
C ALA A 47 34.45 3.46 -13.09
N GLY A 48 34.10 3.63 -14.38
CA GLY A 48 34.97 3.24 -15.52
C GLY A 48 35.03 1.74 -15.78
N THR A 49 34.12 0.94 -15.20
CA THR A 49 34.03 -0.50 -15.48
C THR A 49 33.81 -0.76 -16.96
N GLN A 50 34.63 -1.63 -17.56
CA GLN A 50 34.51 -2.00 -18.98
C GLN A 50 33.36 -2.99 -19.15
N VAL A 51 32.43 -2.66 -20.06
CA VAL A 51 31.32 -3.51 -20.47
C VAL A 51 31.33 -3.68 -21.97
N LYS A 52 31.29 -4.93 -22.44
CA LYS A 52 31.26 -5.26 -23.86
C LYS A 52 29.87 -5.66 -24.30
N ILE A 53 29.35 -5.03 -25.32
CA ILE A 53 28.02 -5.31 -25.90
C ILE A 53 28.26 -5.91 -27.28
N VAL A 54 27.66 -7.09 -27.53
CA VAL A 54 27.87 -7.87 -28.73
C VAL A 54 26.52 -8.22 -29.36
N SER A 55 26.35 -7.94 -30.66
CA SER A 55 25.23 -8.43 -31.48
C SER A 55 25.69 -8.71 -32.91
N GLY A 56 25.85 -9.99 -33.24
CA GLY A 56 26.45 -10.41 -34.52
C GLY A 56 27.91 -9.98 -34.62
N SER A 57 28.25 -9.24 -35.71
CA SER A 57 29.58 -8.66 -35.88
C SER A 57 29.76 -7.30 -35.18
N ASN A 58 28.69 -6.70 -34.68
CA ASN A 58 28.76 -5.45 -33.95
C ASN A 58 29.22 -5.70 -32.52
N GLU A 59 30.44 -5.26 -32.21
CA GLU A 59 31.02 -5.32 -30.87
C GLU A 59 31.41 -3.91 -30.44
N GLN A 60 30.93 -3.52 -29.24
CA GLN A 60 31.24 -2.23 -28.65
C GLN A 60 31.68 -2.42 -27.19
N THR A 61 32.77 -1.79 -26.80
CA THR A 61 33.18 -1.72 -25.39
C THR A 61 32.94 -0.30 -24.88
N VAL A 62 32.20 -0.20 -23.79
CA VAL A 62 31.81 1.07 -23.17
C VAL A 62 32.28 1.12 -21.73
N LYS A 63 32.56 2.31 -21.23
CA LYS A 63 32.79 2.55 -19.80
C LYS A 63 31.45 2.81 -19.12
N VAL A 64 31.21 2.11 -18.04
CA VAL A 64 30.02 2.21 -17.21
C VAL A 64 30.43 2.64 -15.80
N ASP A 65 29.66 3.54 -15.22
CA ASP A 65 29.94 4.07 -13.89
C ASP A 65 29.04 3.44 -12.82
N SER A 66 29.29 3.78 -11.55
CA SER A 66 28.44 3.43 -10.41
C SER A 66 27.24 4.37 -10.26
N ALA A 67 26.74 4.88 -11.38
CA ALA A 67 25.51 5.65 -11.57
C ALA A 67 24.92 5.30 -12.93
N TRP A 68 23.63 5.63 -13.16
CA TRP A 68 23.01 5.41 -14.47
C TRP A 68 23.73 6.22 -15.56
N THR A 69 24.10 5.54 -16.64
CA THR A 69 24.93 6.11 -17.74
C THR A 69 24.14 7.00 -18.70
N HIS A 70 22.84 7.13 -18.48
CA HIS A 70 21.84 7.57 -19.46
C HIS A 70 21.64 6.55 -20.58
N SER A 71 20.37 6.32 -20.92
CA SER A 71 20.00 5.34 -21.94
C SER A 71 20.68 5.60 -23.28
N ARG A 72 21.30 4.56 -23.83
CA ARG A 72 21.95 4.58 -25.15
C ARG A 72 21.33 3.53 -26.04
N ASN A 73 21.34 3.79 -27.35
CA ASN A 73 20.86 2.86 -28.36
C ASN A 73 22.03 2.06 -28.95
N TYR A 74 21.84 0.74 -29.03
CA TYR A 74 22.77 -0.19 -29.63
C TYR A 74 22.10 -0.94 -30.75
N VAL A 75 22.73 -0.95 -31.97
CA VAL A 75 22.16 -1.63 -33.13
C VAL A 75 22.26 -3.15 -32.96
N ALA A 76 21.14 -3.84 -33.11
CA ALA A 76 21.05 -5.29 -33.08
C ALA A 76 21.35 -5.86 -34.50
N GLU A 77 22.57 -6.29 -34.78
CA GLU A 77 22.91 -6.91 -36.07
C GLU A 77 22.53 -8.40 -36.16
N ALA A 78 22.25 -9.02 -34.99
CA ALA A 78 21.76 -10.40 -34.90
C ALA A 78 20.44 -10.46 -34.11
N GLY A 79 19.81 -11.65 -34.04
CA GLY A 79 18.62 -11.90 -33.21
C GLY A 79 18.91 -11.98 -31.71
N THR A 80 20.17 -11.83 -31.34
CA THR A 80 20.65 -11.84 -29.93
C THR A 80 21.58 -10.66 -29.67
N MET A 81 21.56 -10.17 -28.43
CA MET A 81 22.50 -9.18 -27.92
C MET A 81 23.01 -9.64 -26.57
N THR A 82 24.33 -9.68 -26.36
CA THR A 82 24.94 -10.09 -25.10
C THR A 82 25.75 -8.95 -24.51
N ILE A 83 25.56 -8.71 -23.23
CA ILE A 83 26.17 -7.64 -22.45
C ILE A 83 27.10 -8.30 -21.43
N TYR A 84 28.42 -8.23 -21.64
CA TYR A 84 29.46 -8.78 -20.78
C TYR A 84 30.03 -7.71 -19.85
N GLY A 85 30.28 -8.10 -18.61
CA GLY A 85 30.92 -7.21 -17.61
C GLY A 85 30.25 -7.24 -16.25
N ASN A 86 30.84 -6.49 -15.31
CA ASN A 86 30.37 -6.39 -13.92
C ASN A 86 29.17 -5.42 -13.80
N VAL A 87 28.08 -5.73 -14.47
CA VAL A 87 26.83 -4.96 -14.38
C VAL A 87 26.08 -5.33 -13.12
N LEU A 88 25.81 -4.36 -12.25
CA LEU A 88 24.99 -4.51 -11.04
C LEU A 88 23.50 -4.16 -11.26
N ARG A 89 23.22 -3.19 -12.12
CA ARG A 89 21.85 -2.84 -12.51
C ARG A 89 21.74 -2.77 -14.02
N PHE A 90 20.77 -3.44 -14.53
CA PHE A 90 20.53 -3.59 -15.98
C PHE A 90 19.14 -3.07 -16.33
N ASN A 91 19.08 -2.15 -17.27
CA ASN A 91 17.84 -1.57 -17.75
C ASN A 91 17.75 -1.73 -19.29
N CYS A 92 16.73 -2.46 -19.72
CA CYS A 92 16.31 -2.60 -21.13
C CYS A 92 14.83 -2.24 -21.29
N CYS A 93 14.30 -1.31 -20.50
CA CYS A 93 12.92 -0.83 -20.62
C CYS A 93 12.67 -0.13 -21.96
N ASP A 94 11.37 -0.07 -22.36
CA ASP A 94 10.88 0.71 -23.51
C ASP A 94 11.44 0.26 -24.85
N ASN A 95 11.73 -1.02 -25.03
CA ASN A 95 12.09 -1.59 -26.31
C ASN A 95 10.92 -2.23 -27.06
N ASN A 96 9.72 -2.26 -26.42
CA ASN A 96 8.49 -2.79 -27.00
C ASN A 96 8.72 -4.22 -27.58
N ALA A 97 8.25 -4.49 -28.78
CA ALA A 97 8.43 -5.78 -29.43
C ALA A 97 9.87 -6.06 -29.94
N ASN A 98 10.83 -5.18 -29.66
CA ASN A 98 12.21 -5.39 -30.06
C ASN A 98 13.01 -6.25 -29.06
N VAL A 99 12.51 -6.41 -27.82
CA VAL A 99 13.07 -7.34 -26.82
C VAL A 99 11.98 -8.34 -26.42
N THR A 100 12.24 -9.63 -26.66
CA THR A 100 11.25 -10.71 -26.44
C THR A 100 11.64 -11.72 -25.36
N GLU A 101 12.94 -11.86 -25.09
CA GLU A 101 13.46 -12.73 -24.03
C GLU A 101 14.66 -12.07 -23.34
N LEU A 102 14.84 -12.38 -22.08
CA LEU A 102 15.96 -11.94 -21.24
C LEU A 102 16.48 -13.12 -20.43
N ASN A 103 17.80 -13.30 -20.43
CA ASN A 103 18.47 -14.26 -19.56
C ASN A 103 19.59 -13.57 -18.78
N ALA A 104 19.42 -13.47 -17.48
CA ALA A 104 20.38 -12.89 -16.54
C ALA A 104 21.07 -13.95 -15.65
N SER A 105 20.91 -15.25 -15.94
CA SER A 105 21.39 -16.36 -15.10
C SER A 105 22.91 -16.36 -14.88
N HIS A 106 23.68 -15.73 -15.77
CA HIS A 106 25.13 -15.61 -15.67
C HIS A 106 25.57 -14.33 -14.95
N ASN A 107 24.68 -13.64 -14.28
CA ASN A 107 24.98 -12.47 -13.48
C ASN A 107 24.41 -12.60 -12.06
N ALA A 108 24.99 -13.48 -11.24
CA ALA A 108 24.53 -13.74 -9.88
C ALA A 108 24.63 -12.52 -8.93
N GLN A 109 25.40 -11.49 -9.30
CA GLN A 109 25.57 -10.27 -8.50
C GLN A 109 24.58 -9.16 -8.91
N LEU A 110 23.65 -9.44 -9.83
CA LEU A 110 22.70 -8.45 -10.30
C LEU A 110 21.79 -7.97 -9.16
N GLN A 111 21.78 -6.67 -8.90
CA GLN A 111 20.99 -6.02 -7.85
C GLN A 111 19.73 -5.35 -8.36
N GLY A 112 19.68 -5.01 -9.63
CA GLY A 112 18.50 -4.39 -10.25
C GLY A 112 18.28 -4.89 -11.68
N LEU A 113 17.07 -5.35 -11.96
CA LEU A 113 16.63 -5.77 -13.28
C LEU A 113 15.39 -4.97 -13.67
N PHE A 114 15.54 -4.15 -14.72
CA PHE A 114 14.50 -3.26 -15.22
C PHE A 114 14.26 -3.62 -16.70
N CYS A 115 13.13 -4.26 -16.97
CA CYS A 115 12.80 -4.78 -18.30
C CYS A 115 11.34 -4.52 -18.68
N SER A 116 10.76 -3.47 -18.13
CA SER A 116 9.37 -3.07 -18.39
C SER A 116 9.15 -2.61 -19.84
N ASN A 117 7.87 -2.60 -20.25
CA ASN A 117 7.42 -2.16 -21.58
C ASN A 117 8.18 -2.89 -22.71
N ASN A 118 8.04 -4.22 -22.69
CA ASN A 118 8.57 -5.13 -23.71
C ASN A 118 7.50 -6.19 -24.07
N THR A 119 7.89 -7.25 -24.76
CA THR A 119 6.99 -8.39 -25.04
C THR A 119 7.54 -9.70 -24.46
N ILE A 120 8.15 -9.61 -23.27
CA ILE A 120 8.74 -10.75 -22.58
C ILE A 120 7.61 -11.62 -22.03
N THR A 121 7.69 -12.92 -22.29
CA THR A 121 6.66 -13.89 -21.85
C THR A 121 7.07 -14.70 -20.62
N SER A 122 8.37 -14.75 -20.31
CA SER A 122 8.90 -15.42 -19.12
C SER A 122 10.20 -14.79 -18.66
N ILE A 123 10.44 -14.77 -17.35
CA ILE A 123 11.68 -14.31 -16.73
C ILE A 123 12.08 -15.35 -15.68
N ASP A 124 13.33 -15.82 -15.76
CA ASP A 124 13.95 -16.64 -14.70
C ASP A 124 14.98 -15.79 -13.96
N VAL A 125 14.70 -15.51 -12.68
CA VAL A 125 15.57 -14.76 -11.76
C VAL A 125 16.12 -15.64 -10.64
N SER A 126 15.97 -16.96 -10.72
CA SER A 126 16.42 -17.92 -9.68
C SER A 126 17.95 -17.89 -9.44
N LYS A 127 18.72 -17.44 -10.43
CA LYS A 127 20.17 -17.29 -10.34
C LYS A 127 20.65 -15.89 -9.96
N ASN A 128 19.72 -15.00 -9.54
CA ASN A 128 20.03 -13.62 -9.18
C ASN A 128 19.66 -13.33 -7.70
N PRO A 129 20.29 -14.00 -6.70
CA PRO A 129 19.90 -13.88 -5.29
C PRO A 129 20.17 -12.49 -4.68
N GLU A 130 20.97 -11.67 -5.36
CA GLU A 130 21.31 -10.31 -4.91
C GLU A 130 20.31 -9.25 -5.39
N LEU A 131 19.20 -9.63 -6.09
CA LEU A 131 18.22 -8.68 -6.57
C LEU A 131 17.56 -7.92 -5.42
N LEU A 132 17.61 -6.59 -5.53
CA LEU A 132 16.92 -5.61 -4.67
C LEU A 132 15.71 -5.02 -5.37
N TRP A 133 15.74 -4.89 -6.69
CA TRP A 133 14.66 -4.33 -7.52
C TRP A 133 14.44 -5.16 -8.76
N LEU A 134 13.19 -5.57 -8.97
CA LEU A 134 12.72 -6.23 -10.18
C LEU A 134 11.52 -5.47 -10.74
N TYR A 135 11.72 -4.75 -11.87
CA TYR A 135 10.66 -4.04 -12.56
C TYR A 135 10.45 -4.68 -13.93
N CYS A 136 9.39 -5.47 -14.04
CA CYS A 136 9.04 -6.26 -15.23
C CYS A 136 7.60 -6.01 -15.68
N HIS A 137 7.03 -4.85 -15.30
CA HIS A 137 5.69 -4.43 -15.69
C HIS A 137 5.56 -4.21 -17.19
N GLU A 138 4.30 -4.15 -17.68
CA GLU A 138 4.02 -3.95 -19.10
C GLU A 138 4.74 -4.98 -20.00
N ASN A 139 4.49 -6.25 -19.71
CA ASN A 139 4.98 -7.39 -20.46
C ASN A 139 3.86 -8.43 -20.69
N SER A 140 4.18 -9.66 -21.02
CA SER A 140 3.21 -10.76 -21.22
C SER A 140 3.47 -11.95 -20.31
N LEU A 141 3.93 -11.68 -19.06
CA LEU A 141 4.26 -12.72 -18.10
C LEU A 141 2.98 -13.41 -17.60
N ALA A 142 2.92 -14.73 -17.76
CA ALA A 142 1.84 -15.56 -17.20
C ALA A 142 2.15 -16.06 -15.78
N THR A 143 3.43 -16.17 -15.46
CA THR A 143 3.96 -16.60 -14.15
C THR A 143 5.19 -15.79 -13.80
N LEU A 144 5.46 -15.62 -12.50
CA LEU A 144 6.66 -14.99 -11.99
C LEU A 144 7.06 -15.66 -10.67
N ASP A 145 8.23 -16.29 -10.63
CA ASP A 145 8.80 -16.88 -9.42
C ASP A 145 9.92 -15.98 -8.89
N VAL A 146 9.73 -15.45 -7.69
CA VAL A 146 10.68 -14.61 -6.97
C VAL A 146 11.16 -15.24 -5.66
N SER A 147 10.91 -16.53 -5.44
CA SER A 147 11.22 -17.25 -4.20
C SER A 147 12.72 -17.25 -3.84
N HIS A 148 13.60 -17.17 -4.84
CA HIS A 148 15.04 -17.11 -4.65
C HIS A 148 15.60 -15.68 -4.43
N ASN A 149 14.77 -14.66 -4.59
CA ASN A 149 15.17 -13.25 -4.51
C ASN A 149 14.80 -12.65 -3.14
N THR A 150 15.29 -13.25 -2.08
CA THR A 150 14.90 -12.94 -0.69
C THR A 150 15.31 -11.53 -0.23
N LYS A 151 16.16 -10.84 -1.00
CA LYS A 151 16.61 -9.47 -0.73
C LYS A 151 15.77 -8.40 -1.43
N LEU A 152 14.72 -8.79 -2.20
CA LEU A 152 13.88 -7.84 -2.91
C LEU A 152 13.27 -6.80 -1.97
N LYS A 153 13.45 -5.53 -2.33
CA LYS A 153 12.87 -4.34 -1.68
C LYS A 153 11.73 -3.75 -2.51
N GLY A 154 11.83 -3.83 -3.84
CA GLY A 154 10.81 -3.35 -4.75
C GLY A 154 10.53 -4.36 -5.85
N LEU A 155 9.23 -4.69 -6.00
CA LEU A 155 8.72 -5.54 -7.09
C LEU A 155 7.61 -4.78 -7.80
N ARG A 156 7.81 -4.52 -9.12
CA ARG A 156 6.77 -3.97 -10.00
C ARG A 156 6.54 -4.92 -11.16
N CYS A 157 5.40 -5.60 -11.13
CA CYS A 157 4.99 -6.58 -12.15
C CYS A 157 3.59 -6.28 -12.70
N TYR A 158 3.13 -5.02 -12.60
CA TYR A 158 1.82 -4.60 -13.07
C TYR A 158 1.70 -4.72 -14.61
N GLN A 159 0.45 -4.73 -15.12
CA GLN A 159 0.16 -4.90 -16.55
C GLN A 159 0.88 -6.12 -17.17
N ASN A 160 0.55 -7.28 -16.61
CA ASN A 160 0.94 -8.59 -17.10
C ASN A 160 -0.31 -9.51 -17.15
N THR A 161 -0.12 -10.83 -17.22
CA THR A 161 -1.21 -11.81 -17.23
C THR A 161 -1.13 -12.80 -16.07
N LEU A 162 -0.50 -12.38 -14.96
CA LEU A 162 -0.30 -13.22 -13.77
C LEU A 162 -1.64 -13.63 -13.17
N THR A 163 -1.82 -14.91 -12.88
CA THR A 163 -3.01 -15.44 -12.18
C THR A 163 -2.77 -15.67 -10.69
N SER A 164 -1.52 -15.71 -10.28
CA SER A 164 -1.05 -15.82 -8.90
C SER A 164 0.30 -15.14 -8.74
N LEU A 165 0.62 -14.73 -7.52
CA LEU A 165 1.92 -14.18 -7.15
C LEU A 165 2.22 -14.59 -5.71
N ASP A 166 3.32 -15.32 -5.50
CA ASP A 166 3.82 -15.68 -4.18
C ASP A 166 5.01 -14.79 -3.83
N VAL A 167 4.85 -13.98 -2.78
CA VAL A 167 5.87 -13.09 -2.23
C VAL A 167 6.26 -13.46 -0.81
N SER A 168 5.91 -14.67 -0.35
CA SER A 168 6.14 -15.14 1.03
C SER A 168 7.63 -15.22 1.41
N HIS A 169 8.53 -15.36 0.42
CA HIS A 169 9.97 -15.40 0.63
C HIS A 169 10.64 -14.01 0.52
N ASN A 170 9.90 -12.97 0.20
CA ASN A 170 10.43 -11.62 -0.03
C ASN A 170 10.13 -10.70 1.16
N GLU A 171 10.57 -11.10 2.36
CA GLU A 171 10.27 -10.40 3.62
C GLU A 171 10.84 -8.97 3.68
N GLN A 172 11.76 -8.61 2.79
CA GLN A 172 12.37 -7.27 2.70
C GLN A 172 11.59 -6.30 1.80
N LEU A 173 10.45 -6.73 1.21
CA LEU A 173 9.67 -5.87 0.35
C LEU A 173 9.13 -4.66 1.13
N THR A 174 9.43 -3.48 0.59
CA THR A 174 8.89 -2.19 1.04
C THR A 174 7.87 -1.64 0.04
N GLU A 175 7.94 -2.05 -1.23
CA GLU A 175 7.03 -1.67 -2.31
C GLU A 175 6.66 -2.89 -3.15
N LEU A 176 5.36 -3.11 -3.32
CA LEU A 176 4.79 -4.11 -4.23
C LEU A 176 3.75 -3.47 -5.13
N ASP A 177 3.96 -3.57 -6.45
CA ASP A 177 2.96 -3.22 -7.45
C ASP A 177 2.71 -4.41 -8.38
N CYS A 178 1.56 -5.05 -8.19
CA CYS A 178 1.05 -6.14 -9.00
C CYS A 178 -0.28 -5.79 -9.69
N SER A 179 -0.56 -4.51 -9.87
CA SER A 179 -1.78 -4.00 -10.49
C SER A 179 -2.00 -4.53 -11.90
N GLU A 180 -3.24 -4.49 -12.38
CA GLU A 180 -3.60 -4.85 -13.77
C GLU A 180 -3.07 -6.24 -14.18
N ASN A 181 -3.42 -7.24 -13.37
CA ASN A 181 -3.19 -8.65 -13.61
C ASN A 181 -4.51 -9.45 -13.49
N LYS A 182 -4.44 -10.75 -13.28
CA LYS A 182 -5.59 -11.66 -13.07
C LYS A 182 -5.49 -12.40 -11.74
N ILE A 183 -4.81 -11.81 -10.74
CA ILE A 183 -4.55 -12.41 -9.44
C ILE A 183 -5.87 -12.53 -8.67
N SER A 184 -6.20 -13.73 -8.22
CA SER A 184 -7.45 -13.98 -7.46
C SER A 184 -7.27 -14.00 -5.94
N SER A 185 -6.04 -14.20 -5.46
CA SER A 185 -5.65 -14.14 -4.06
C SER A 185 -4.24 -13.59 -3.91
N LEU A 186 -4.01 -12.78 -2.88
CA LEU A 186 -2.70 -12.18 -2.58
C LEU A 186 -2.46 -12.27 -1.07
N ASP A 187 -1.44 -13.02 -0.67
CA ASP A 187 -0.99 -13.09 0.72
C ASP A 187 0.26 -12.23 0.90
N VAL A 188 0.13 -11.18 1.69
CA VAL A 188 1.22 -10.25 2.03
C VAL A 188 1.61 -10.34 3.52
N SER A 189 1.15 -11.37 4.23
CA SER A 189 1.36 -11.52 5.67
C SER A 189 2.83 -11.60 6.11
N LYS A 190 3.72 -12.03 5.20
CA LYS A 190 5.17 -12.10 5.43
C LYS A 190 5.91 -10.79 5.09
N ASN A 191 5.28 -9.89 4.34
CA ASN A 191 5.90 -8.65 3.86
C ASN A 191 5.63 -7.49 4.84
N THR A 192 6.04 -7.65 6.08
CA THR A 192 5.71 -6.74 7.19
C THR A 192 6.34 -5.35 7.06
N LEU A 193 7.31 -5.18 6.16
CA LEU A 193 7.98 -3.91 5.86
C LEU A 193 7.30 -3.12 4.73
N LEU A 194 6.19 -3.62 4.15
CA LEU A 194 5.50 -2.91 3.09
C LEU A 194 5.02 -1.55 3.56
N THR A 195 5.45 -0.51 2.84
CA THR A 195 4.97 0.87 2.96
C THR A 195 3.99 1.21 1.85
N LYS A 196 4.11 0.56 0.68
CA LYS A 196 3.24 0.78 -0.48
C LYS A 196 2.80 -0.55 -1.07
N LEU A 197 1.49 -0.72 -1.20
CA LEU A 197 0.87 -1.87 -1.84
C LEU A 197 -0.10 -1.39 -2.92
N PHE A 198 0.19 -1.75 -4.18
CA PHE A 198 -0.68 -1.52 -5.31
C PHE A 198 -1.09 -2.87 -5.90
N CYS A 199 -2.37 -3.18 -5.84
CA CYS A 199 -2.97 -4.38 -6.42
C CYS A 199 -4.27 -4.06 -7.20
N LEU A 200 -4.35 -2.83 -7.71
CA LEU A 200 -5.45 -2.32 -8.54
C LEU A 200 -5.79 -3.28 -9.69
N LYS A 201 -7.08 -3.43 -10.01
CA LYS A 201 -7.57 -4.12 -11.21
C LYS A 201 -7.03 -5.56 -11.31
N ASN A 202 -7.43 -6.36 -10.34
CA ASN A 202 -7.22 -7.79 -10.26
C ASN A 202 -8.57 -8.52 -10.01
N ALA A 203 -8.54 -9.76 -9.58
CA ALA A 203 -9.73 -10.54 -9.23
C ALA A 203 -9.76 -10.92 -7.73
N ILE A 204 -9.10 -10.13 -6.85
CA ILE A 204 -8.90 -10.43 -5.43
C ILE A 204 -10.25 -10.34 -4.71
N THR A 205 -10.60 -11.38 -3.96
CA THR A 205 -11.86 -11.45 -3.21
C THR A 205 -11.72 -11.12 -1.73
N THR A 206 -10.52 -11.31 -1.17
CA THR A 206 -10.16 -11.00 0.21
C THR A 206 -8.74 -10.46 0.27
N LEU A 207 -8.49 -9.45 1.11
CA LEU A 207 -7.16 -8.87 1.31
C LEU A 207 -6.97 -8.60 2.81
N ASP A 208 -6.03 -9.31 3.43
CA ASP A 208 -5.63 -9.09 4.81
C ASP A 208 -4.32 -8.29 4.84
N VAL A 209 -4.39 -7.05 5.31
CA VAL A 209 -3.24 -6.15 5.50
C VAL A 209 -2.88 -5.94 6.97
N SER A 210 -3.43 -6.74 7.88
CA SER A 210 -3.25 -6.59 9.33
C SER A 210 -1.79 -6.71 9.80
N LYS A 211 -0.95 -7.39 9.01
CA LYS A 211 0.49 -7.54 9.29
C LYS A 211 1.35 -6.44 8.67
N ASN A 212 0.82 -5.67 7.73
CA ASN A 212 1.52 -4.63 7.01
C ASN A 212 1.33 -3.27 7.71
N THR A 213 1.69 -3.19 8.98
CA THR A 213 1.41 -2.03 9.86
C THR A 213 2.15 -0.76 9.45
N GLN A 214 3.13 -0.86 8.54
CA GLN A 214 3.89 0.27 8.01
C GLN A 214 3.28 0.85 6.72
N LEU A 215 2.13 0.33 6.23
CA LEU A 215 1.50 0.85 5.03
C LEU A 215 1.14 2.33 5.17
N THR A 216 1.61 3.11 4.21
CA THR A 216 1.24 4.51 4.01
C THR A 216 0.33 4.69 2.79
N ILE A 217 0.46 3.83 1.77
CA ILE A 217 -0.37 3.84 0.57
C ILE A 217 -0.91 2.43 0.31
N LEU A 218 -2.22 2.33 0.14
CA LEU A 218 -2.89 1.10 -0.28
C LEU A 218 -3.81 1.40 -1.47
N ASP A 219 -3.52 0.80 -2.62
CA ASP A 219 -4.44 0.77 -3.76
C ASP A 219 -4.89 -0.67 -4.05
N CYS A 220 -6.14 -0.95 -3.71
CA CYS A 220 -6.82 -2.22 -3.97
C CYS A 220 -8.10 -2.00 -4.80
N GLY A 221 -8.17 -0.90 -5.55
CA GLY A 221 -9.30 -0.57 -6.41
C GLY A 221 -9.56 -1.61 -7.50
N LYS A 222 -10.79 -1.64 -8.03
CA LYS A 222 -11.20 -2.55 -9.13
C LYS A 222 -10.84 -4.02 -8.85
N ASN A 223 -11.30 -4.53 -7.72
CA ASN A 223 -11.22 -5.92 -7.31
C ASN A 223 -12.62 -6.46 -6.94
N ASN A 224 -12.69 -7.62 -6.28
CA ASN A 224 -13.95 -8.23 -5.85
C ASN A 224 -14.08 -8.26 -4.31
N LEU A 225 -13.47 -7.29 -3.62
CA LEU A 225 -13.49 -7.23 -2.16
C LEU A 225 -14.90 -6.94 -1.65
N THR A 226 -15.35 -7.68 -0.63
CA THR A 226 -16.63 -7.43 0.05
C THR A 226 -16.44 -6.71 1.39
N SER A 227 -15.23 -6.73 1.92
CA SER A 227 -14.81 -6.02 3.13
C SER A 227 -13.34 -5.65 3.05
N LEU A 228 -12.94 -4.64 3.82
CA LEU A 228 -11.54 -4.23 3.97
C LEU A 228 -11.36 -3.68 5.39
N ASP A 229 -10.46 -4.27 6.16
CA ASP A 229 -10.07 -3.79 7.49
C ASP A 229 -8.68 -3.16 7.43
N VAL A 230 -8.62 -1.86 7.67
CA VAL A 230 -7.37 -1.07 7.73
C VAL A 230 -7.03 -0.60 9.16
N SER A 231 -7.71 -1.13 10.17
CA SER A 231 -7.57 -0.69 11.58
C SER A 231 -6.16 -0.88 12.14
N LYS A 232 -5.35 -1.76 11.55
CA LYS A 232 -3.95 -1.99 11.94
C LYS A 232 -2.96 -1.11 11.18
N ASN A 233 -3.38 -0.46 10.11
CA ASN A 233 -2.54 0.39 9.26
C ASN A 233 -2.66 1.85 9.72
N THR A 234 -2.25 2.13 10.96
CA THR A 234 -2.45 3.43 11.62
C THR A 234 -1.68 4.58 10.96
N GLY A 235 -0.62 4.26 10.21
CA GLY A 235 0.16 5.21 9.40
C GLY A 235 -0.37 5.41 7.98
N LEU A 236 -1.54 4.83 7.63
CA LEU A 236 -2.09 4.94 6.29
C LEU A 236 -2.45 6.40 5.96
N GLU A 237 -1.90 6.90 4.86
CA GLU A 237 -2.11 8.25 4.36
C GLU A 237 -3.08 8.29 3.17
N GLU A 238 -2.97 7.29 2.28
CA GLU A 238 -3.77 7.21 1.06
C GLU A 238 -4.42 5.83 0.91
N LEU A 239 -5.72 5.81 0.69
CA LEU A 239 -6.50 4.59 0.43
C LEU A 239 -7.30 4.72 -0.85
N TYR A 240 -7.07 3.82 -1.79
CA TYR A 240 -7.82 3.67 -3.03
C TYR A 240 -8.48 2.27 -3.01
N CYS A 241 -9.77 2.20 -2.70
CA CYS A 241 -10.54 0.95 -2.63
C CYS A 241 -11.80 0.96 -3.51
N PHE A 242 -11.87 1.89 -4.47
CA PHE A 242 -12.98 2.06 -5.40
C PHE A 242 -13.22 0.83 -6.28
N GLY A 243 -14.45 0.72 -6.82
CA GLY A 243 -14.76 -0.36 -7.77
C GLY A 243 -14.70 -1.77 -7.16
N ASN A 244 -15.18 -1.93 -5.95
CA ASN A 244 -15.29 -3.18 -5.22
C ASN A 244 -16.75 -3.49 -4.83
N SER A 245 -16.98 -4.36 -3.87
CA SER A 245 -18.31 -4.64 -3.29
C SER A 245 -18.31 -4.41 -1.77
N ILE A 246 -17.48 -3.46 -1.29
CA ILE A 246 -17.31 -3.16 0.12
C ILE A 246 -18.58 -2.50 0.64
N ALA A 247 -19.11 -3.03 1.76
CA ALA A 247 -20.35 -2.54 2.36
C ALA A 247 -20.11 -1.61 3.56
N THR A 248 -18.94 -1.66 4.19
CA THR A 248 -18.57 -0.85 5.37
C THR A 248 -17.10 -0.51 5.36
N LEU A 249 -16.75 0.68 5.86
CA LEU A 249 -15.38 1.14 6.12
C LEU A 249 -15.37 1.92 7.43
N ASP A 250 -14.28 1.81 8.20
CA ASP A 250 -14.05 2.58 9.42
C ASP A 250 -12.62 3.11 9.45
N PHE A 251 -12.46 4.41 9.61
CA PHE A 251 -11.18 5.10 9.63
C PHE A 251 -10.79 5.64 11.01
N SER A 252 -11.51 5.25 12.06
CA SER A 252 -11.29 5.73 13.44
C SER A 252 -9.87 5.44 13.98
N ARG A 253 -9.13 4.52 13.35
CA ARG A 253 -7.74 4.18 13.71
C ARG A 253 -6.68 4.75 12.76
N ASN A 254 -7.08 5.42 11.68
CA ASN A 254 -6.17 5.88 10.63
C ASN A 254 -5.93 7.40 10.74
N ALA A 255 -5.28 7.82 11.84
CA ALA A 255 -5.09 9.24 12.15
C ALA A 255 -4.27 10.03 11.10
N SER A 256 -3.44 9.33 10.32
CA SER A 256 -2.59 9.94 9.26
C SER A 256 -3.31 10.07 7.90
N LEU A 257 -4.57 9.60 7.78
CA LEU A 257 -5.26 9.52 6.50
C LEU A 257 -5.49 10.91 5.90
N LYS A 258 -5.17 11.05 4.61
CA LYS A 258 -5.23 12.32 3.84
C LYS A 258 -6.13 12.20 2.61
N SER A 259 -6.18 11.01 2.00
CA SER A 259 -6.92 10.79 0.76
C SER A 259 -7.63 9.43 0.79
N VAL A 260 -8.91 9.42 0.42
CA VAL A 260 -9.72 8.21 0.31
C VAL A 260 -10.52 8.23 -0.98
N SER A 261 -10.34 7.23 -1.84
CA SER A 261 -11.23 6.99 -2.98
C SER A 261 -11.99 5.68 -2.80
N CYS A 262 -13.30 5.77 -2.55
CA CYS A 262 -14.15 4.62 -2.23
C CYS A 262 -15.42 4.51 -3.09
N TYR A 263 -15.50 5.24 -4.21
CA TYR A 263 -16.63 5.21 -5.13
C TYR A 263 -16.84 3.82 -5.78
N ASN A 264 -18.04 3.59 -6.34
CA ASN A 264 -18.41 2.31 -6.95
C ASN A 264 -18.21 1.12 -5.99
N ASN A 265 -18.81 1.20 -4.80
CA ASN A 265 -18.88 0.15 -3.80
C ASN A 265 -20.34 -0.13 -3.41
N LYS A 266 -20.60 -0.84 -2.31
CA LYS A 266 -21.94 -1.11 -1.76
C LYS A 266 -22.27 -0.23 -0.56
N LEU A 267 -21.69 0.98 -0.51
CA LEU A 267 -21.89 1.93 0.57
C LEU A 267 -23.28 2.56 0.49
N THR A 268 -24.03 2.50 1.58
CA THR A 268 -25.32 3.22 1.70
C THR A 268 -25.09 4.62 2.24
N ALA A 269 -26.11 5.51 2.16
CA ALA A 269 -26.04 6.85 2.72
C ALA A 269 -25.68 6.82 4.22
N LYS A 270 -26.31 5.91 4.99
CA LYS A 270 -25.97 5.75 6.42
C LYS A 270 -24.50 5.36 6.64
N VAL A 271 -23.98 4.41 5.86
CA VAL A 271 -22.58 3.97 5.97
C VAL A 271 -21.63 5.09 5.59
N LEU A 272 -21.94 5.88 4.56
CA LEU A 272 -21.15 7.06 4.20
C LEU A 272 -21.14 8.11 5.32
N ASP A 273 -22.27 8.35 5.98
CA ASP A 273 -22.31 9.20 7.16
C ASP A 273 -21.45 8.68 8.30
N ASP A 274 -21.49 7.36 8.57
CA ASP A 274 -20.62 6.72 9.56
C ASP A 274 -19.14 6.85 9.17
N ILE A 275 -18.80 6.71 7.87
CA ILE A 275 -17.45 6.95 7.33
C ILE A 275 -17.03 8.40 7.60
N TYR A 276 -17.85 9.39 7.27
CA TYR A 276 -17.53 10.81 7.52
C TYR A 276 -17.26 11.08 9.00
N CYS A 277 -18.01 10.41 9.88
CA CYS A 277 -17.83 10.49 11.32
C CYS A 277 -16.53 9.80 11.81
N SER A 278 -16.00 8.82 11.08
CA SER A 278 -14.77 8.09 11.42
C SER A 278 -13.49 8.73 10.86
N LEU A 279 -13.62 9.69 9.92
CA LEU A 279 -12.47 10.41 9.35
C LEU A 279 -11.66 11.13 10.45
N PRO A 280 -10.32 11.16 10.38
CA PRO A 280 -9.50 11.89 11.33
C PRO A 280 -9.79 13.41 11.29
N ASP A 281 -9.70 14.07 12.45
CA ASP A 281 -9.85 15.53 12.55
C ASP A 281 -8.55 16.22 12.11
N ARG A 282 -8.62 17.00 11.04
CA ARG A 282 -7.48 17.68 10.40
C ARG A 282 -7.50 19.20 10.60
N LYS A 283 -8.22 19.71 11.62
CA LYS A 283 -8.39 21.15 11.87
C LYS A 283 -7.14 21.85 12.40
N GLY A 284 -6.15 21.12 12.88
CA GLY A 284 -4.97 21.66 13.57
C GLY A 284 -3.89 22.31 12.69
N GLY A 285 -4.23 22.79 11.48
CA GLY A 285 -3.28 23.40 10.52
C GLY A 285 -2.71 22.40 9.51
N GLU A 286 -3.26 21.21 9.44
CA GLU A 286 -2.95 20.22 8.41
C GLU A 286 -3.64 20.56 7.08
N GLU A 287 -3.10 20.03 5.99
CA GLU A 287 -3.75 20.10 4.68
C GLU A 287 -5.14 19.45 4.74
N THR A 288 -6.09 20.03 3.98
CA THR A 288 -7.44 19.48 3.86
C THR A 288 -7.40 18.05 3.33
N GLY A 289 -8.10 17.14 3.97
CA GLY A 289 -8.26 15.77 3.49
C GLY A 289 -9.25 15.70 2.34
N ILE A 290 -9.09 14.72 1.44
CA ILE A 290 -9.98 14.52 0.29
C ILE A 290 -10.63 13.14 0.40
N ILE A 291 -11.95 13.09 0.24
CA ILE A 291 -12.68 11.83 0.07
C ILE A 291 -13.52 11.87 -1.21
N ASN A 292 -13.35 10.82 -2.04
CA ASN A 292 -14.10 10.62 -3.28
C ASN A 292 -15.06 9.42 -3.11
N PRO A 293 -16.27 9.63 -2.62
CA PRO A 293 -17.27 8.56 -2.45
C PRO A 293 -18.04 8.29 -3.75
N VAL A 294 -17.87 9.10 -4.79
CA VAL A 294 -18.54 9.03 -6.08
C VAL A 294 -17.61 9.41 -7.22
N LEU A 295 -17.80 8.77 -8.38
CA LEU A 295 -16.97 9.02 -9.57
C LEU A 295 -17.23 10.40 -10.17
N ASN A 296 -18.49 10.69 -10.51
CA ASN A 296 -18.95 11.97 -11.08
C ASN A 296 -20.44 12.21 -10.79
N ALA A 297 -20.93 13.39 -11.13
CA ALA A 297 -22.33 13.79 -10.90
C ALA A 297 -23.37 12.93 -11.62
N SER A 298 -23.00 12.25 -12.70
CA SER A 298 -23.88 11.35 -13.48
C SER A 298 -23.85 9.91 -12.96
N SER A 299 -23.00 9.59 -12.01
CA SER A 299 -22.89 8.24 -11.45
C SER A 299 -24.16 7.84 -10.70
N PRO A 300 -24.58 6.56 -10.78
CA PRO A 300 -25.77 6.07 -10.06
C PRO A 300 -25.68 6.32 -8.54
N ASP A 301 -24.48 6.25 -7.97
CA ASP A 301 -24.24 6.43 -6.54
C ASP A 301 -24.33 7.90 -6.08
N ASN A 302 -24.42 8.86 -7.00
CA ASN A 302 -24.46 10.28 -6.66
C ASN A 302 -25.66 10.61 -5.76
N SER A 303 -26.83 10.03 -6.03
CA SER A 303 -28.04 10.23 -5.21
C SER A 303 -27.85 9.71 -3.78
N ILE A 304 -27.06 8.65 -3.58
CA ILE A 304 -26.73 8.10 -2.27
C ILE A 304 -25.83 9.08 -1.50
N VAL A 305 -24.81 9.64 -2.18
CA VAL A 305 -23.91 10.62 -1.58
C VAL A 305 -24.64 11.92 -1.22
N LEU A 306 -25.52 12.41 -2.09
CA LEU A 306 -26.33 13.61 -1.82
C LEU A 306 -27.34 13.41 -0.66
N ALA A 307 -27.73 12.18 -0.36
CA ALA A 307 -28.57 11.86 0.79
C ALA A 307 -27.83 11.84 2.14
N THR A 308 -26.51 12.05 2.16
CA THR A 308 -25.68 12.13 3.38
C THR A 308 -25.63 13.53 3.95
N ASN A 309 -25.11 13.66 5.19
CA ASN A 309 -24.76 14.93 5.80
C ASN A 309 -23.28 15.26 5.56
N GLY A 310 -22.94 15.89 4.43
CA GLY A 310 -21.57 16.26 4.09
C GLY A 310 -20.87 17.16 5.13
N LYS A 311 -21.63 17.85 6.00
CA LYS A 311 -21.08 18.67 7.08
C LYS A 311 -20.26 17.85 8.08
N ASN A 312 -20.54 16.55 8.20
CA ASN A 312 -19.76 15.66 9.08
C ASN A 312 -18.30 15.54 8.64
N ALA A 313 -18.03 15.49 7.34
CA ALA A 313 -16.69 15.48 6.77
C ALA A 313 -16.04 16.88 6.84
N THR A 314 -16.76 17.93 6.38
CA THR A 314 -16.21 19.30 6.37
C THR A 314 -15.93 19.82 7.77
N ALA A 315 -16.70 19.39 8.76
CA ALA A 315 -16.43 19.68 10.18
C ALA A 315 -15.10 19.10 10.69
N ARG A 316 -14.48 18.18 9.96
CA ARG A 316 -13.17 17.55 10.26
C ARG A 316 -12.07 18.00 9.30
N ASN A 317 -12.31 19.06 8.53
CA ASN A 317 -11.44 19.57 7.48
C ASN A 317 -11.19 18.56 6.34
N TRP A 318 -12.31 17.95 5.86
CA TRP A 318 -12.30 17.09 4.67
C TRP A 318 -13.21 17.67 3.60
N GLN A 319 -12.75 17.63 2.34
CA GLN A 319 -13.53 17.90 1.14
C GLN A 319 -14.10 16.60 0.58
N ILE A 320 -15.37 16.63 0.18
CA ILE A 320 -16.03 15.53 -0.52
C ILE A 320 -16.05 15.92 -1.99
N GLN A 321 -15.32 15.19 -2.82
CA GLN A 321 -15.12 15.55 -4.23
C GLN A 321 -15.54 14.42 -5.17
N TYR A 322 -15.92 14.79 -6.37
CA TYR A 322 -15.99 13.86 -7.50
C TYR A 322 -14.57 13.43 -7.87
N TYR A 323 -14.39 12.12 -8.14
CA TYR A 323 -13.06 11.61 -8.48
C TYR A 323 -12.59 12.03 -9.88
N GLU A 324 -13.54 12.21 -10.83
CA GLU A 324 -13.21 12.41 -12.25
C GLU A 324 -12.69 13.82 -12.55
N ASP A 325 -13.13 14.83 -11.83
CA ASP A 325 -12.81 16.24 -12.12
C ASP A 325 -12.39 17.05 -10.89
N ASP A 326 -12.22 16.39 -9.73
CA ASP A 326 -11.80 16.98 -8.45
C ASP A 326 -12.70 18.14 -7.97
N THR A 327 -13.94 18.23 -8.49
CA THR A 327 -14.89 19.27 -8.05
C THR A 327 -15.62 18.85 -6.78
N ASP A 328 -15.98 19.83 -5.95
CA ASP A 328 -16.67 19.57 -4.69
C ASP A 328 -18.10 19.08 -4.92
N VAL A 329 -18.50 18.03 -4.23
CA VAL A 329 -19.89 17.59 -4.16
C VAL A 329 -20.67 18.57 -3.31
N THR A 330 -21.77 19.08 -3.85
CA THR A 330 -22.66 20.04 -3.18
C THR A 330 -24.11 19.55 -3.22
N GLY A 331 -25.00 20.17 -2.40
CA GLY A 331 -26.43 19.82 -2.42
C GLY A 331 -26.78 18.64 -1.51
N PHE A 332 -26.01 18.40 -0.46
CA PHE A 332 -26.32 17.38 0.56
C PHE A 332 -27.66 17.65 1.25
N THR A 333 -28.48 16.61 1.42
CA THR A 333 -29.80 16.68 2.03
C THR A 333 -29.93 15.92 3.34
N GLY A 334 -28.95 15.08 3.68
CA GLY A 334 -28.95 14.29 4.90
C GLY A 334 -28.76 15.13 6.16
N THR A 335 -29.24 14.61 7.28
CA THR A 335 -29.24 15.28 8.59
C THR A 335 -28.58 14.46 9.68
N HIS A 336 -27.92 13.33 9.31
CA HIS A 336 -27.22 12.49 10.28
C HIS A 336 -26.18 13.32 11.04
N GLN A 337 -26.12 13.13 12.34
CA GLN A 337 -25.13 13.77 13.21
C GLN A 337 -24.15 12.69 13.70
N CYS A 338 -22.86 12.97 13.67
CA CYS A 338 -21.88 12.11 14.32
C CYS A 338 -22.19 12.03 15.82
N VAL A 339 -22.37 10.83 16.33
CA VAL A 339 -22.44 10.63 17.77
C VAL A 339 -21.03 10.92 18.31
N GLY A 340 -20.89 11.99 19.10
CA GLY A 340 -19.62 12.53 19.53
C GLY A 340 -18.69 11.47 20.15
N GLY A 341 -17.52 11.29 19.55
CA GLY A 341 -16.37 10.72 20.27
C GLY A 341 -15.97 11.68 21.37
N THR A 342 -16.10 11.26 22.60
CA THR A 342 -15.54 11.79 23.86
C THR A 342 -15.07 13.26 23.87
N GLY A 343 -15.95 14.19 23.57
CA GLY A 343 -15.91 15.58 23.99
C GLY A 343 -17.27 15.86 24.62
N ILE A 344 -17.31 16.08 25.90
CA ILE A 344 -18.51 16.54 26.60
C ILE A 344 -18.81 17.94 26.03
N ASP A 345 -19.69 18.01 25.03
CA ASP A 345 -20.35 19.26 24.69
C ASP A 345 -21.48 19.44 25.73
N GLU A 346 -21.13 20.14 26.79
CA GLU A 346 -22.12 20.67 27.73
C GLU A 346 -22.94 21.74 27.01
N THR A 347 -23.96 21.35 26.25
CA THR A 347 -25.18 22.16 26.03
C THR A 347 -26.09 21.52 24.99
N LYS A 348 -26.89 20.56 25.39
CA LYS A 348 -28.30 20.38 25.02
C LYS A 348 -28.92 19.33 25.93
N ASP A 349 -30.00 19.71 26.57
CA ASP A 349 -30.84 18.91 27.47
C ASP A 349 -31.20 17.53 26.88
N LEU A 350 -30.29 16.56 27.02
CA LEU A 350 -30.66 15.15 27.00
C LEU A 350 -31.02 14.78 28.43
N PRO A 351 -32.16 14.14 28.67
CA PRO A 351 -32.57 13.74 30.02
C PRO A 351 -31.40 12.99 30.67
N ALA A 352 -31.00 13.44 31.85
CA ALA A 352 -29.86 12.91 32.59
C ALA A 352 -30.04 11.41 32.79
N PHE A 353 -29.23 10.58 32.14
CA PHE A 353 -29.13 9.16 32.40
C PHE A 353 -27.76 8.88 32.98
N SER A 354 -27.73 8.53 34.25
CA SER A 354 -26.48 8.15 34.92
C SER A 354 -26.65 6.83 35.66
N ILE A 355 -25.58 6.05 35.68
CA ILE A 355 -25.50 4.77 36.40
C ILE A 355 -24.34 4.84 37.37
N TYR A 356 -24.61 4.55 38.65
CA TYR A 356 -23.62 4.60 39.68
C TYR A 356 -23.90 3.63 40.84
N PRO A 357 -22.86 3.22 41.59
CA PRO A 357 -21.46 3.47 41.33
C PRO A 357 -20.92 2.66 40.15
N ASN A 358 -19.85 3.12 39.52
CA ASN A 358 -19.12 2.35 38.51
C ASN A 358 -17.61 2.61 38.74
N PRO A 359 -16.86 1.67 39.27
CA PRO A 359 -17.20 0.24 39.56
C PRO A 359 -18.29 0.04 40.62
N VAL A 360 -19.05 -1.05 40.46
CA VAL A 360 -20.16 -1.43 41.37
C VAL A 360 -19.81 -2.71 42.14
N LYS A 361 -20.21 -2.72 43.43
CA LYS A 361 -20.07 -3.91 44.31
C LYS A 361 -21.40 -4.66 44.46
N ASP A 362 -22.43 -3.98 44.93
CA ASP A 362 -23.66 -4.61 45.40
C ASP A 362 -24.87 -4.14 44.63
N ILE A 363 -25.15 -2.84 44.64
CA ILE A 363 -26.34 -2.23 44.02
C ILE A 363 -25.94 -1.20 42.97
N LEU A 364 -26.47 -1.36 41.82
CA LEU A 364 -26.33 -0.40 40.71
C LEU A 364 -27.58 0.51 40.68
N ASN A 365 -27.35 1.80 40.76
CA ASN A 365 -28.43 2.80 40.70
C ASN A 365 -28.48 3.44 39.32
N ILE A 366 -29.69 3.77 38.87
CA ILE A 366 -29.95 4.42 37.60
C ILE A 366 -30.74 5.69 37.90
N THR A 367 -30.20 6.84 37.44
CA THR A 367 -30.91 8.12 37.55
C THR A 367 -31.31 8.57 36.15
N THR A 368 -32.58 8.86 35.95
CA THR A 368 -33.14 9.38 34.69
C THR A 368 -34.22 10.40 35.01
N ASP A 369 -34.55 11.25 34.04
CA ASP A 369 -35.66 12.24 34.13
C ASP A 369 -37.03 11.61 33.97
N LYS A 370 -37.11 10.34 33.55
CA LYS A 370 -38.36 9.59 33.33
C LYS A 370 -38.27 8.25 34.06
N PRO A 371 -39.41 7.67 34.48
CA PRO A 371 -39.43 6.33 35.04
C PRO A 371 -38.73 5.32 34.13
N VAL A 372 -37.90 4.46 34.73
CA VAL A 372 -37.24 3.35 34.02
C VAL A 372 -38.16 2.14 34.03
N HIS A 373 -38.57 1.68 32.83
CA HIS A 373 -39.45 0.54 32.73
C HIS A 373 -38.73 -0.80 32.68
N SER A 374 -37.51 -0.85 32.11
CA SER A 374 -36.75 -2.06 32.04
C SER A 374 -35.24 -1.81 32.20
N ILE A 375 -34.60 -2.67 33.00
CA ILE A 375 -33.14 -2.75 33.14
C ILE A 375 -32.73 -4.19 32.83
N HIS A 376 -31.79 -4.35 31.93
CA HIS A 376 -31.22 -5.65 31.56
C HIS A 376 -29.70 -5.56 31.66
N ILE A 377 -29.05 -6.55 32.26
CA ILE A 377 -27.59 -6.64 32.37
C ILE A 377 -27.11 -7.87 31.59
N TYR A 378 -26.18 -7.63 30.70
CA TYR A 378 -25.57 -8.67 29.86
C TYR A 378 -24.09 -8.83 30.15
N ASN A 379 -23.61 -10.06 30.12
CA ASN A 379 -22.18 -10.36 30.18
C ASN A 379 -21.50 -10.09 28.81
N THR A 380 -20.18 -10.27 28.74
CA THR A 380 -19.38 -10.07 27.51
C THR A 380 -19.72 -11.05 26.38
N TYR A 381 -20.49 -12.11 26.65
CA TYR A 381 -20.98 -13.06 25.65
C TYR A 381 -22.40 -12.72 25.14
N GLY A 382 -22.98 -11.58 25.59
CA GLY A 382 -24.34 -11.18 25.22
C GLY A 382 -25.46 -11.93 25.96
N THR A 383 -25.11 -12.73 26.99
CA THR A 383 -26.11 -13.44 27.82
C THR A 383 -26.65 -12.50 28.88
N GLU A 384 -27.98 -12.40 29.00
CA GLU A 384 -28.64 -11.68 30.09
C GLU A 384 -28.35 -12.40 31.42
N VAL A 385 -27.85 -11.66 32.40
CA VAL A 385 -27.45 -12.17 33.70
C VAL A 385 -28.22 -11.56 34.87
N ALA A 386 -28.91 -10.44 34.64
CA ALA A 386 -29.84 -9.83 35.62
C ALA A 386 -30.83 -8.91 34.88
N HIS A 387 -32.04 -8.77 35.41
CA HIS A 387 -33.02 -7.79 34.95
C HIS A 387 -33.89 -7.25 36.08
N ALA A 388 -34.45 -6.10 35.86
CA ALA A 388 -35.46 -5.48 36.73
C ALA A 388 -36.47 -4.68 35.91
N THR A 389 -37.69 -4.58 36.35
CA THR A 389 -38.75 -3.79 35.73
C THR A 389 -39.28 -2.73 36.68
N ASP A 390 -39.61 -1.55 36.16
CA ASP A 390 -40.12 -0.39 36.91
C ASP A 390 -39.24 -0.07 38.16
N ALA A 391 -37.90 -0.16 37.98
CA ALA A 391 -36.94 -0.01 39.08
C ALA A 391 -35.90 1.08 38.73
N THR A 392 -35.40 1.74 39.77
CA THR A 392 -34.30 2.72 39.65
C THR A 392 -32.98 2.16 40.18
N SER A 393 -32.96 0.88 40.58
CA SER A 393 -31.76 0.18 41.01
C SER A 393 -31.88 -1.33 40.76
N ILE A 394 -30.74 -2.02 40.65
CA ILE A 394 -30.67 -3.45 40.50
C ILE A 394 -29.55 -4.03 41.36
N ASP A 395 -29.84 -5.16 42.06
CA ASP A 395 -28.86 -5.90 42.82
C ASP A 395 -27.96 -6.73 41.88
N VAL A 396 -26.68 -6.49 42.00
CA VAL A 396 -25.61 -7.16 41.23
C VAL A 396 -24.63 -7.92 42.09
N LEU A 397 -24.93 -8.09 43.39
CA LEU A 397 -24.05 -8.78 44.34
C LEU A 397 -23.67 -10.21 43.86
N HIS A 398 -24.64 -10.89 43.26
CA HIS A 398 -24.49 -12.27 42.77
C HIS A 398 -23.65 -12.38 41.45
N LEU A 399 -23.33 -11.27 40.80
CA LEU A 399 -22.55 -11.31 39.57
C LEU A 399 -21.04 -11.41 39.88
N PRO A 400 -20.30 -12.26 39.15
CA PRO A 400 -18.84 -12.29 39.25
C PRO A 400 -18.18 -10.96 38.90
N ALA A 401 -16.99 -10.69 39.45
CA ALA A 401 -16.21 -9.52 39.04
C ALA A 401 -15.93 -9.55 37.53
N GLY A 402 -16.15 -8.43 36.87
CA GLY A 402 -16.00 -8.36 35.40
C GLY A 402 -16.67 -7.16 34.76
N VAL A 403 -16.71 -7.17 33.41
CA VAL A 403 -17.33 -6.12 32.59
C VAL A 403 -18.71 -6.58 32.14
N TYR A 404 -19.70 -5.70 32.28
CA TYR A 404 -21.09 -5.95 31.88
C TYR A 404 -21.65 -4.76 31.09
N MET A 405 -22.64 -5.06 30.26
CA MET A 405 -23.43 -4.05 29.54
C MET A 405 -24.81 -3.92 30.20
N VAL A 406 -25.19 -2.71 30.52
CA VAL A 406 -26.52 -2.39 31.10
C VAL A 406 -27.34 -1.71 30.04
N HIS A 407 -28.52 -2.27 29.78
CA HIS A 407 -29.55 -1.69 28.90
C HIS A 407 -30.68 -1.22 29.80
N ALA A 408 -31.02 0.06 29.72
CA ALA A 408 -32.16 0.64 30.42
C ALA A 408 -32.97 1.50 29.45
N ASP A 409 -34.21 1.07 29.13
CA ASP A 409 -35.15 1.74 28.22
C ASP A 409 -34.48 2.21 26.91
N GLY A 410 -33.73 1.32 26.25
CA GLY A 410 -33.04 1.60 24.98
C GLY A 410 -31.72 2.35 25.10
N LYS A 411 -31.30 2.73 26.31
CA LYS A 411 -29.96 3.28 26.56
C LYS A 411 -29.01 2.18 27.01
N VAL A 412 -27.78 2.23 26.55
CA VAL A 412 -26.76 1.21 26.83
C VAL A 412 -25.52 1.85 27.44
N THR A 413 -25.01 1.26 28.52
CA THR A 413 -23.74 1.68 29.11
C THR A 413 -22.96 0.49 29.65
N ARG A 414 -21.66 0.67 29.81
CA ARG A 414 -20.77 -0.33 30.37
C ARG A 414 -20.55 -0.09 31.87
N ILE A 415 -20.59 -1.15 32.67
CA ILE A 415 -20.21 -1.13 34.04
C ILE A 415 -19.06 -2.11 34.33
N ILE A 416 -18.35 -1.86 35.44
CA ILE A 416 -17.34 -2.76 35.99
C ILE A 416 -17.90 -3.24 37.32
N LYS A 417 -18.02 -4.58 37.49
CA LYS A 417 -18.36 -5.24 38.76
C LYS A 417 -17.05 -5.63 39.47
N GLU A 418 -16.90 -5.19 40.71
CA GLU A 418 -15.82 -5.57 41.62
C GLU A 418 -16.16 -6.79 42.46
#